data_051f35be3709eae236602db57429ce28
#
_entry.id   051f35be3709eae236602db57429ce28
#
_cell.length_a   1.000
_cell.length_b   1.000
_cell.length_c   1.000
_cell.angle_alpha   90.00
_cell.angle_beta   90.00
_cell.angle_gamma   90.00
#
_symmetry.space_group_name_H-M   'P 1'
#
loop_
_entity.id
_entity.type
_entity.pdbx_description
1 polymer ?
#
loop_
_entity_poly.entity_id
_entity_poly.type
_entity_poly.pdbx_seq_one_letter_code
_entity_poly.pdbx_strand_id
1 'polypeptide(L)'
;TTRLVGSEMCIRDSVKHLNFAVVVLFTLLYLYQGFYVVVGLVRRRWQDRHQPSRLHRFAVIVSARNEEGVIGELLESLNRQNYPKELLDLYVVADNCTDDTAGAARRAGAFVYERFDQVHKGKGYAMDYLFRRLKEEGKDCYDGYFVFDADNLVDANFVAEMNRTFDQGYDAVTCYRNSKNFAANWISAGYSIWFLREARFLNFPRTCLLYTSP
;
A
#
# COMPACT_ATOMS: atom_id res chain seq x y z
N THR A 1 -19.89 -45.13 37.46
CA THR A 1 -20.07 -43.63 37.32
C THR A 1 -18.83 -42.86 37.74
N THR A 2 -18.07 -43.30 38.76
CA THR A 2 -16.87 -42.60 39.26
C THR A 2 -15.67 -42.59 38.28
N ARG A 3 -15.53 -43.58 37.40
CA ARG A 3 -14.43 -43.65 36.41
C ARG A 3 -14.61 -42.62 35.27
N LEU A 4 -15.84 -42.34 34.84
CA LEU A 4 -16.14 -41.36 33.79
C LEU A 4 -15.86 -39.94 34.26
N VAL A 5 -16.24 -39.58 35.50
CA VAL A 5 -16.01 -38.25 36.08
C VAL A 5 -14.51 -37.97 36.24
N GLY A 6 -13.69 -38.96 36.60
CA GLY A 6 -12.23 -38.81 36.67
C GLY A 6 -11.56 -38.58 35.33
N SER A 7 -12.04 -39.23 34.26
CA SER A 7 -11.49 -39.03 32.91
C SER A 7 -11.85 -37.66 32.32
N GLU A 8 -13.07 -37.19 32.54
CA GLU A 8 -13.49 -35.85 32.09
C GLU A 8 -12.74 -34.72 32.81
N MET A 9 -12.46 -34.90 34.11
CA MET A 9 -11.67 -33.92 34.86
C MET A 9 -10.22 -33.88 34.39
N CYS A 10 -9.62 -35.06 34.11
CA CYS A 10 -8.26 -35.13 33.57
C CYS A 10 -8.14 -34.54 32.18
N ILE A 11 -9.12 -34.76 31.27
CA ILE A 11 -9.18 -34.15 29.95
C ILE A 11 -9.30 -32.63 30.04
N ARG A 12 -10.18 -32.13 30.89
CA ARG A 12 -10.38 -30.69 31.11
C ARG A 12 -9.12 -30.00 31.62
N ASP A 13 -8.38 -30.62 32.53
CA ASP A 13 -7.15 -30.04 33.05
C ASP A 13 -6.02 -30.10 32.01
N SER A 14 -5.94 -31.16 31.20
CA SER A 14 -5.00 -31.26 30.07
C SER A 14 -5.29 -30.15 29.03
N VAL A 15 -6.55 -29.88 28.71
CA VAL A 15 -6.96 -28.80 27.79
C VAL A 15 -6.58 -27.43 28.37
N LYS A 16 -6.73 -27.21 29.68
CA LYS A 16 -6.32 -25.93 30.31
C LYS A 16 -4.80 -25.75 30.24
N HIS A 17 -4.00 -26.77 30.50
CA HIS A 17 -2.56 -26.70 30.40
C HIS A 17 -2.10 -26.47 28.98
N LEU A 18 -2.73 -27.13 28.00
CA LEU A 18 -2.45 -26.89 26.59
C LEU A 18 -2.78 -25.45 26.19
N ASN A 19 -3.96 -24.95 26.56
CA ASN A 19 -4.35 -23.56 26.27
C ASN A 19 -3.39 -22.56 26.92
N PHE A 20 -2.98 -22.78 28.16
CA PHE A 20 -2.02 -21.95 28.85
C PHE A 20 -0.67 -21.95 28.11
N ALA A 21 -0.16 -23.13 27.74
CA ALA A 21 1.08 -23.23 26.97
C ALA A 21 1.01 -22.50 25.62
N VAL A 22 -0.12 -22.64 24.91
CA VAL A 22 -0.39 -21.91 23.66
C VAL A 22 -0.40 -20.41 23.88
N VAL A 23 -1.10 -19.92 24.91
CA VAL A 23 -1.13 -18.48 25.24
C VAL A 23 0.26 -17.95 25.56
N VAL A 24 1.04 -18.67 26.39
CA VAL A 24 2.42 -18.29 26.70
C VAL A 24 3.29 -18.26 25.44
N LEU A 25 3.20 -19.28 24.60
CA LEU A 25 3.94 -19.35 23.34
C LEU A 25 3.63 -18.16 22.45
N PHE A 26 2.34 -17.87 22.20
CA PHE A 26 1.94 -16.72 21.38
C PHE A 26 2.36 -15.40 22.02
N THR A 27 2.24 -15.25 23.33
CA THR A 27 2.70 -14.04 24.04
C THR A 27 4.19 -13.80 23.77
N LEU A 28 5.02 -14.83 23.92
CA LEU A 28 6.47 -14.74 23.67
C LEU A 28 6.77 -14.42 22.20
N LEU A 29 6.07 -15.08 21.28
CA LEU A 29 6.21 -14.83 19.84
C LEU A 29 5.82 -13.41 19.43
N TYR A 30 4.90 -12.77 20.15
CA TYR A 30 4.44 -11.41 19.83
C TYR A 30 5.11 -10.31 20.68
N LEU A 31 5.91 -10.64 21.69
CA LEU A 31 6.62 -9.66 22.52
C LEU A 31 7.52 -8.72 21.70
N TYR A 32 8.12 -9.21 20.61
CA TYR A 32 8.93 -8.38 19.72
C TYR A 32 8.14 -7.18 19.13
N GLN A 33 6.83 -7.32 18.95
CA GLN A 33 5.99 -6.22 18.46
C GLN A 33 5.91 -5.08 19.47
N GLY A 34 5.88 -5.40 20.77
CA GLY A 34 5.96 -4.39 21.84
C GLY A 34 7.24 -3.57 21.75
N PHE A 35 8.36 -4.22 21.48
CA PHE A 35 9.64 -3.54 21.26
C PHE A 35 9.56 -2.57 20.06
N TYR A 36 9.01 -2.98 18.92
CA TYR A 36 8.83 -2.10 17.77
C TYR A 36 7.91 -0.91 18.08
N VAL A 37 6.84 -1.11 18.85
CA VAL A 37 5.97 -0.01 19.28
C VAL A 37 6.75 1.03 20.08
N VAL A 38 7.56 0.59 21.04
CA VAL A 38 8.39 1.49 21.87
C VAL A 38 9.39 2.26 21.00
N VAL A 39 10.09 1.56 20.08
CA VAL A 39 11.02 2.21 19.13
C VAL A 39 10.30 3.24 18.28
N GLY A 40 9.14 2.90 17.74
CA GLY A 40 8.33 3.81 16.92
C GLY A 40 7.90 5.07 17.69
N LEU A 41 7.49 4.93 18.94
CA LEU A 41 7.09 6.05 19.79
C LEU A 41 8.27 6.98 20.14
N VAL A 42 9.44 6.40 20.47
CA VAL A 42 10.65 7.16 20.80
C VAL A 42 11.17 7.88 19.55
N ARG A 43 11.34 7.17 18.44
CA ARG A 43 11.90 7.73 17.20
C ARG A 43 11.02 8.79 16.55
N ARG A 44 9.69 8.69 16.69
CA ARG A 44 8.76 9.71 16.18
C ARG A 44 9.04 11.11 16.70
N ARG A 45 9.57 11.25 17.91
CA ARG A 45 9.96 12.54 18.50
C ARG A 45 11.18 13.15 17.84
N TRP A 46 11.99 12.33 17.16
CA TRP A 46 13.27 12.71 16.55
C TRP A 46 13.21 12.73 15.02
N GLN A 47 12.02 12.58 14.45
CA GLN A 47 11.87 12.60 13.01
C GLN A 47 12.01 14.03 12.50
N ASP A 48 13.23 14.39 12.07
CA ASP A 48 13.47 15.63 11.35
C ASP A 48 12.67 15.63 10.04
N ARG A 49 11.94 16.71 9.80
CA ARG A 49 11.26 16.91 8.52
C ARG A 49 12.32 17.29 7.49
N HIS A 50 12.85 16.28 6.81
CA HIS A 50 13.76 16.50 5.70
C HIS A 50 13.10 17.45 4.70
N GLN A 51 13.82 18.53 4.33
CA GLN A 51 13.40 19.38 3.24
C GLN A 51 14.05 18.84 1.97
N PRO A 52 13.25 18.52 0.91
CA PRO A 52 13.81 17.96 -0.30
C PRO A 52 14.78 18.94 -0.95
N SER A 53 15.88 18.44 -1.45
CA SER A 53 16.90 19.24 -2.17
C SER A 53 16.40 19.62 -3.56
N ARG A 54 15.54 18.79 -4.16
CA ARG A 54 14.92 19.03 -5.46
C ARG A 54 13.54 18.40 -5.56
N LEU A 55 12.78 18.85 -6.55
CA LEU A 55 11.56 18.19 -6.98
C LEU A 55 11.92 17.16 -8.07
N HIS A 56 11.53 15.92 -7.84
CA HIS A 56 11.77 14.79 -8.73
C HIS A 56 10.64 14.65 -9.76
N ARG A 57 10.96 14.10 -10.93
CA ARG A 57 9.95 13.77 -11.92
C ARG A 57 9.42 12.37 -11.72
N PHE A 58 8.10 12.26 -11.54
CA PHE A 58 7.43 11.00 -11.25
C PHE A 58 6.44 10.61 -12.36
N ALA A 59 6.32 9.30 -12.56
CA ALA A 59 5.22 8.72 -13.31
C ALA A 59 4.31 7.93 -12.36
N VAL A 60 3.01 8.12 -12.48
CA VAL A 60 1.99 7.31 -11.83
C VAL A 60 1.54 6.22 -12.79
N ILE A 61 1.55 4.98 -12.35
CA ILE A 61 1.11 3.81 -13.12
C ILE A 61 -0.12 3.21 -12.44
N VAL A 62 -1.20 3.10 -13.20
CA VAL A 62 -2.44 2.47 -12.80
C VAL A 62 -2.74 1.33 -13.77
N SER A 63 -2.82 0.10 -13.27
CA SER A 63 -3.35 -1.03 -14.04
C SER A 63 -4.82 -1.20 -13.69
N ALA A 64 -5.69 -1.05 -14.67
CA ALA A 64 -7.13 -1.10 -14.51
C ALA A 64 -7.76 -2.17 -15.40
N ARG A 65 -8.75 -2.89 -14.88
CA ARG A 65 -9.53 -3.87 -15.63
C ARG A 65 -10.99 -3.80 -15.24
N ASN A 66 -11.82 -3.26 -16.13
CA ASN A 66 -13.24 -3.03 -15.87
C ASN A 66 -13.50 -2.16 -14.62
N GLU A 67 -12.82 -1.00 -14.56
CA GLU A 67 -12.83 -0.08 -13.44
C GLU A 67 -13.42 1.29 -13.85
N GLU A 68 -14.29 1.32 -14.87
CA GLU A 68 -14.92 2.55 -15.41
C GLU A 68 -15.53 3.43 -14.30
N GLY A 69 -16.19 2.78 -13.31
CA GLY A 69 -16.93 3.48 -12.26
C GLY A 69 -16.06 4.16 -11.20
N VAL A 70 -14.77 3.80 -11.08
CA VAL A 70 -13.91 4.25 -9.96
C VAL A 70 -12.62 4.94 -10.41
N ILE A 71 -12.10 4.63 -11.60
CA ILE A 71 -10.83 5.16 -12.08
C ILE A 71 -10.81 6.69 -12.17
N GLY A 72 -11.95 7.30 -12.46
CA GLY A 72 -12.10 8.75 -12.54
C GLY A 72 -11.79 9.44 -11.23
N GLU A 73 -12.25 8.89 -10.09
CA GLU A 73 -12.01 9.44 -8.75
C GLU A 73 -10.53 9.44 -8.38
N LEU A 74 -9.82 8.34 -8.68
CA LEU A 74 -8.38 8.25 -8.47
C LEU A 74 -7.65 9.32 -9.27
N LEU A 75 -7.89 9.39 -10.59
CA LEU A 75 -7.19 10.31 -11.48
C LEU A 75 -7.49 11.78 -11.12
N GLU A 76 -8.72 12.09 -10.72
CA GLU A 76 -9.07 13.41 -10.22
C GLU A 76 -8.29 13.75 -8.92
N SER A 77 -8.16 12.81 -7.98
CA SER A 77 -7.36 13.00 -6.77
C SER A 77 -5.87 13.21 -7.06
N LEU A 78 -5.34 12.56 -8.09
CA LEU A 78 -3.97 12.74 -8.58
C LEU A 78 -3.79 14.09 -9.31
N ASN A 79 -4.79 14.55 -10.07
CA ASN A 79 -4.75 15.86 -10.72
C ASN A 79 -4.81 17.04 -9.73
N ARG A 80 -5.29 16.80 -8.50
CA ARG A 80 -5.35 17.78 -7.40
C ARG A 80 -4.11 17.80 -6.51
N GLN A 81 -3.04 17.09 -6.87
CA GLN A 81 -1.83 17.04 -6.05
C GLN A 81 -1.18 18.44 -5.93
N ASN A 82 -0.71 18.78 -4.74
CA ASN A 82 0.13 19.96 -4.46
C ASN A 82 1.57 19.69 -4.94
N TYR A 83 1.72 19.46 -6.25
CA TYR A 83 2.97 19.16 -6.92
C TYR A 83 2.95 19.74 -8.34
N PRO A 84 4.09 20.19 -8.91
CA PRO A 84 4.11 20.71 -10.29
C PRO A 84 3.62 19.66 -11.29
N LYS A 85 2.65 20.05 -12.11
CA LYS A 85 2.02 19.14 -13.08
C LYS A 85 2.99 18.64 -14.15
N GLU A 86 3.99 19.45 -14.46
CA GLU A 86 5.04 19.13 -15.44
C GLU A 86 5.99 18.03 -14.95
N LEU A 87 5.97 17.74 -13.66
CA LEU A 87 6.79 16.71 -13.01
C LEU A 87 5.99 15.45 -12.62
N LEU A 88 4.72 15.37 -12.99
CA LEU A 88 3.85 14.24 -12.63
C LEU A 88 3.03 13.78 -13.84
N ASP A 89 3.43 12.72 -14.48
CA ASP A 89 2.70 12.10 -15.58
C ASP A 89 1.83 10.93 -15.09
N LEU A 90 0.59 10.83 -15.59
CA LEU A 90 -0.37 9.80 -15.20
C LEU A 90 -0.56 8.82 -16.34
N TYR A 91 -0.21 7.55 -16.11
CA TYR A 91 -0.33 6.46 -17.06
C TYR A 91 -1.34 5.42 -16.58
N VAL A 92 -2.25 5.04 -17.47
CA VAL A 92 -3.23 3.99 -17.21
C VAL A 92 -3.05 2.87 -18.23
N VAL A 93 -2.93 1.64 -17.76
CA VAL A 93 -3.03 0.45 -18.60
C VAL A 93 -4.42 -0.14 -18.45
N ALA A 94 -5.23 -0.02 -19.49
CA ALA A 94 -6.52 -0.69 -19.59
C ALA A 94 -6.28 -2.13 -20.07
N ASP A 95 -6.17 -3.07 -19.11
CA ASP A 95 -5.79 -4.47 -19.39
C ASP A 95 -7.01 -5.37 -19.57
N ASN A 96 -7.25 -5.78 -20.82
CA ASN A 96 -8.38 -6.64 -21.17
C ASN A 96 -9.74 -6.09 -20.72
N CYS A 97 -9.95 -4.77 -20.83
CA CYS A 97 -11.21 -4.15 -20.49
C CYS A 97 -12.31 -4.47 -21.50
N THR A 98 -13.53 -4.62 -21.01
CA THR A 98 -14.76 -4.82 -21.79
C THR A 98 -15.74 -3.65 -21.63
N ASP A 99 -15.45 -2.73 -20.71
CA ASP A 99 -16.18 -1.49 -20.42
C ASP A 99 -15.42 -0.27 -20.94
N ASP A 100 -15.91 0.96 -20.64
CA ASP A 100 -15.27 2.22 -21.06
C ASP A 100 -14.19 2.73 -20.06
N THR A 101 -13.50 1.83 -19.37
CA THR A 101 -12.37 2.20 -18.46
C THR A 101 -11.35 3.08 -19.17
N ALA A 102 -10.97 2.72 -20.41
CA ALA A 102 -10.00 3.49 -21.20
C ALA A 102 -10.49 4.90 -21.52
N GLY A 103 -11.78 5.02 -21.92
CA GLY A 103 -12.40 6.32 -22.19
C GLY A 103 -12.51 7.18 -20.93
N ALA A 104 -12.91 6.59 -19.80
CA ALA A 104 -12.99 7.30 -18.53
C ALA A 104 -11.61 7.85 -18.10
N ALA A 105 -10.55 7.06 -18.25
CA ALA A 105 -9.19 7.49 -17.93
C ALA A 105 -8.68 8.61 -18.84
N ARG A 106 -8.98 8.56 -20.16
CA ARG A 106 -8.63 9.64 -21.10
C ARG A 106 -9.37 10.93 -20.77
N ARG A 107 -10.65 10.86 -20.42
CA ARG A 107 -11.43 12.05 -20.01
C ARG A 107 -10.87 12.71 -18.75
N ALA A 108 -10.27 11.92 -17.87
CA ALA A 108 -9.58 12.40 -16.67
C ALA A 108 -8.16 12.91 -16.93
N GLY A 109 -7.67 12.91 -18.18
CA GLY A 109 -6.39 13.49 -18.59
C GLY A 109 -5.19 12.55 -18.45
N ALA A 110 -5.38 11.24 -18.31
CA ALA A 110 -4.29 10.28 -18.25
C ALA A 110 -3.85 9.83 -19.67
N PHE A 111 -2.58 9.47 -19.79
CA PHE A 111 -2.06 8.74 -20.94
C PHE A 111 -2.50 7.27 -20.84
N VAL A 112 -3.29 6.78 -21.79
CA VAL A 112 -3.92 5.47 -21.72
C VAL A 112 -3.33 4.51 -22.75
N TYR A 113 -2.86 3.37 -22.27
CA TYR A 113 -2.39 2.24 -23.08
C TYR A 113 -3.38 1.07 -22.93
N GLU A 114 -3.98 0.66 -24.04
CA GLU A 114 -4.86 -0.51 -24.06
C GLU A 114 -4.06 -1.76 -24.36
N ARG A 115 -4.31 -2.82 -23.59
CA ARG A 115 -3.67 -4.12 -23.75
C ARG A 115 -4.72 -5.22 -23.81
N PHE A 116 -4.63 -6.04 -24.84
CA PHE A 116 -5.49 -7.20 -25.07
C PHE A 116 -4.62 -8.45 -25.17
N ASP A 117 -4.47 -9.17 -24.05
CA ASP A 117 -3.70 -10.42 -23.99
C ASP A 117 -4.40 -11.41 -23.06
N GLN A 118 -4.94 -12.47 -23.63
CA GLN A 118 -5.69 -13.49 -22.90
C GLN A 118 -4.78 -14.56 -22.28
N VAL A 119 -3.52 -14.61 -22.67
CA VAL A 119 -2.53 -15.59 -22.17
C VAL A 119 -1.85 -15.06 -20.91
N HIS A 120 -1.30 -13.85 -20.96
CA HIS A 120 -0.54 -13.25 -19.87
C HIS A 120 -1.42 -12.25 -19.13
N LYS A 121 -2.21 -12.71 -18.17
CA LYS A 121 -3.13 -11.89 -17.39
C LYS A 121 -2.50 -11.44 -16.06
N GLY A 122 -2.82 -10.22 -15.63
CA GLY A 122 -2.49 -9.71 -14.31
C GLY A 122 -1.65 -8.44 -14.31
N LYS A 123 -1.66 -7.76 -13.16
CA LYS A 123 -1.06 -6.44 -12.95
C LYS A 123 0.44 -6.38 -13.37
N GLY A 124 1.21 -7.42 -13.06
CA GLY A 124 2.63 -7.47 -13.41
C GLY A 124 2.87 -7.43 -14.92
N TYR A 125 2.08 -8.18 -15.70
CA TYR A 125 2.19 -8.16 -17.16
C TYR A 125 1.71 -6.85 -17.78
N ALA A 126 0.69 -6.22 -17.21
CA ALA A 126 0.22 -4.92 -17.63
C ALA A 126 1.29 -3.84 -17.39
N MET A 127 1.95 -3.87 -16.24
CA MET A 127 3.05 -2.95 -15.92
C MET A 127 4.27 -3.18 -16.82
N ASP A 128 4.68 -4.44 -17.04
CA ASP A 128 5.79 -4.77 -17.95
C ASP A 128 5.51 -4.30 -19.38
N TYR A 129 4.28 -4.46 -19.86
CA TYR A 129 3.84 -3.91 -21.14
C TYR A 129 4.01 -2.39 -21.20
N LEU A 130 3.57 -1.67 -20.17
CA LEU A 130 3.71 -0.22 -20.12
C LEU A 130 5.17 0.22 -20.11
N PHE A 131 6.01 -0.39 -19.27
CA PHE A 131 7.44 -0.04 -19.22
C PHE A 131 8.13 -0.25 -20.55
N ARG A 132 7.83 -1.33 -21.27
CA ARG A 132 8.35 -1.55 -22.63
C ARG A 132 7.90 -0.46 -23.59
N ARG A 133 6.61 -0.10 -23.56
CA ARG A 133 6.07 0.97 -24.41
C ARG A 133 6.69 2.32 -24.11
N LEU A 134 6.83 2.69 -22.84
CA LEU A 134 7.50 3.93 -22.45
C LEU A 134 8.94 4.00 -22.93
N LYS A 135 9.67 2.90 -22.82
CA LYS A 135 11.04 2.79 -23.30
C LYS A 135 11.14 2.90 -24.82
N GLU A 136 10.26 2.22 -25.56
CA GLU A 136 10.19 2.31 -27.05
C GLU A 136 9.86 3.72 -27.52
N GLU A 137 9.04 4.47 -26.75
CA GLU A 137 8.65 5.85 -27.05
C GLU A 137 9.64 6.90 -26.51
N GLY A 138 10.72 6.49 -25.84
CA GLY A 138 11.68 7.39 -25.21
C GLY A 138 11.10 8.25 -24.07
N LYS A 139 10.07 7.74 -23.41
CA LYS A 139 9.36 8.42 -22.31
C LYS A 139 9.67 7.81 -20.93
N ASP A 140 10.82 7.20 -20.78
CA ASP A 140 11.24 6.50 -19.53
C ASP A 140 12.14 7.37 -18.63
N CYS A 141 12.16 8.70 -18.83
CA CYS A 141 12.99 9.64 -18.09
C CYS A 141 12.32 10.10 -16.77
N TYR A 142 12.04 9.18 -15.86
CA TYR A 142 11.49 9.47 -14.54
C TYR A 142 12.49 9.11 -13.45
N ASP A 143 12.50 9.91 -12.37
CA ASP A 143 13.30 9.60 -11.18
C ASP A 143 12.64 8.48 -10.36
N GLY A 144 11.31 8.37 -10.40
CA GLY A 144 10.57 7.34 -9.68
C GLY A 144 9.17 7.06 -10.24
N TYR A 145 8.60 5.94 -9.81
CA TYR A 145 7.29 5.46 -10.24
C TYR A 145 6.37 5.20 -9.07
N PHE A 146 5.16 5.76 -9.10
CA PHE A 146 4.08 5.40 -8.19
C PHE A 146 3.18 4.36 -8.83
N VAL A 147 2.81 3.34 -8.06
CA VAL A 147 1.89 2.29 -8.53
C VAL A 147 0.64 2.29 -7.66
N PHE A 148 -0.51 2.55 -8.27
CA PHE A 148 -1.82 2.54 -7.61
C PHE A 148 -2.75 1.47 -8.18
N ASP A 149 -3.71 1.07 -7.36
CA ASP A 149 -4.89 0.35 -7.80
C ASP A 149 -5.98 1.37 -8.19
N ALA A 150 -6.82 1.04 -9.17
CA ALA A 150 -7.76 1.99 -9.75
C ALA A 150 -8.84 2.51 -8.78
N ASP A 151 -9.06 1.81 -7.68
CA ASP A 151 -10.03 2.14 -6.63
C ASP A 151 -9.46 3.01 -5.50
N ASN A 152 -8.20 3.42 -5.58
CA ASN A 152 -7.57 4.24 -4.55
C ASN A 152 -8.03 5.71 -4.61
N LEU A 153 -7.88 6.41 -3.47
CA LEU A 153 -7.94 7.88 -3.39
C LEU A 153 -6.66 8.39 -2.76
N VAL A 154 -6.12 9.48 -3.27
CA VAL A 154 -4.82 10.01 -2.88
C VAL A 154 -4.98 11.37 -2.21
N ASP A 155 -4.35 11.55 -1.05
CA ASP A 155 -4.30 12.85 -0.36
C ASP A 155 -3.60 13.91 -1.24
N ALA A 156 -4.05 15.15 -1.18
CA ALA A 156 -3.53 16.23 -2.01
C ALA A 156 -2.02 16.52 -1.83
N ASN A 157 -1.45 16.18 -0.68
CA ASN A 157 -0.02 16.37 -0.38
C ASN A 157 0.81 15.10 -0.57
N PHE A 158 0.20 14.00 -1.04
CA PHE A 158 0.86 12.70 -1.12
C PHE A 158 2.17 12.76 -1.90
N VAL A 159 2.15 13.29 -3.14
CA VAL A 159 3.35 13.34 -4.00
C VAL A 159 4.44 14.21 -3.39
N ALA A 160 4.08 15.32 -2.75
CA ALA A 160 5.03 16.20 -2.08
C ALA A 160 5.72 15.50 -0.88
N GLU A 161 4.96 14.76 -0.07
CA GLU A 161 5.51 14.00 1.06
C GLU A 161 6.36 12.80 0.59
N MET A 162 5.94 12.14 -0.48
CA MET A 162 6.72 11.06 -1.10
C MET A 162 8.02 11.58 -1.71
N ASN A 163 8.01 12.78 -2.33
CA ASN A 163 9.22 13.44 -2.81
C ASN A 163 10.23 13.68 -1.70
N ARG A 164 9.78 14.13 -0.52
CA ARG A 164 10.65 14.33 0.65
C ARG A 164 11.31 13.03 1.12
N THR A 165 10.56 11.94 1.08
CA THR A 165 11.08 10.63 1.49
C THR A 165 12.02 10.07 0.44
N PHE A 166 11.65 10.16 -0.83
CA PHE A 166 12.46 9.69 -1.95
C PHE A 166 13.82 10.43 -2.05
N ASP A 167 13.83 11.74 -1.80
CA ASP A 167 15.03 12.57 -1.80
C ASP A 167 16.06 12.20 -0.71
N GLN A 168 15.66 11.37 0.27
CA GLN A 168 16.58 10.78 1.26
C GLN A 168 17.39 9.59 0.72
N GLY A 169 17.16 9.18 -0.54
CA GLY A 169 17.92 8.14 -1.23
C GLY A 169 17.39 6.72 -1.05
N TYR A 170 16.09 6.57 -0.77
CA TYR A 170 15.46 5.24 -0.73
C TYR A 170 15.08 4.76 -2.12
N ASP A 171 15.44 3.51 -2.45
CA ASP A 171 15.09 2.89 -3.75
C ASP A 171 13.61 2.48 -3.83
N ALA A 172 12.99 2.15 -2.71
CA ALA A 172 11.57 1.80 -2.62
C ALA A 172 10.93 2.41 -1.37
N VAL A 173 9.75 2.99 -1.55
CA VAL A 173 9.02 3.68 -0.48
C VAL A 173 7.57 3.19 -0.46
N THR A 174 7.04 2.92 0.72
CA THR A 174 5.62 2.61 0.92
C THR A 174 4.93 3.74 1.66
N CYS A 175 3.61 3.89 1.47
CA CYS A 175 2.83 4.91 2.13
C CYS A 175 1.88 4.33 3.19
N TYR A 176 1.43 5.21 4.08
CA TYR A 176 0.30 4.90 4.95
C TYR A 176 -0.97 4.77 4.13
N ARG A 177 -1.73 3.70 4.39
CA ARG A 177 -3.02 3.44 3.77
C ARG A 177 -4.13 3.48 4.82
N ASN A 178 -5.31 3.93 4.41
CA ASN A 178 -6.51 3.92 5.24
C ASN A 178 -7.71 3.42 4.41
N SER A 179 -8.78 2.98 5.06
CA SER A 179 -10.01 2.60 4.37
C SER A 179 -10.84 3.83 4.05
N LYS A 180 -11.38 3.93 2.82
CA LYS A 180 -12.33 4.99 2.41
C LYS A 180 -13.57 5.02 3.32
N ASN A 181 -14.01 3.85 3.78
CA ASN A 181 -15.29 3.64 4.46
C ASN A 181 -15.12 3.26 5.93
N PHE A 182 -14.22 3.94 6.66
CA PHE A 182 -13.93 3.64 8.08
C PHE A 182 -15.19 3.47 8.93
N ALA A 183 -16.18 4.36 8.76
CA ALA A 183 -17.39 4.39 9.57
C ALA A 183 -18.54 3.52 9.02
N ALA A 184 -18.38 2.83 7.88
CA ALA A 184 -19.45 2.09 7.25
C ALA A 184 -19.86 0.83 8.03
N ASN A 185 -18.88 0.11 8.59
CA ASN A 185 -19.10 -1.08 9.39
C ASN A 185 -17.85 -1.45 10.20
N TRP A 186 -18.00 -2.39 11.13
CA TRP A 186 -16.91 -2.82 12.01
C TRP A 186 -15.74 -3.50 11.26
N ILE A 187 -16.00 -4.12 10.11
CA ILE A 187 -14.98 -4.76 9.27
C ILE A 187 -14.07 -3.68 8.66
N SER A 188 -14.66 -2.63 8.06
CA SER A 188 -13.92 -1.49 7.50
C SER A 188 -13.10 -0.76 8.55
N ALA A 189 -13.66 -0.59 9.75
CA ALA A 189 -12.93 -0.04 10.90
C ALA A 189 -11.76 -0.93 11.30
N GLY A 190 -11.96 -2.25 11.34
CA GLY A 190 -10.91 -3.24 11.63
C GLY A 190 -9.74 -3.18 10.63
N TYR A 191 -10.04 -3.10 9.33
CA TYR A 191 -9.01 -2.93 8.28
C TYR A 191 -8.23 -1.62 8.44
N SER A 192 -8.89 -0.53 8.77
CA SER A 192 -8.22 0.77 8.99
C SER A 192 -7.27 0.72 10.18
N ILE A 193 -7.68 0.08 11.29
CA ILE A 193 -6.81 -0.13 12.46
C ILE A 193 -5.63 -1.03 12.11
N TRP A 194 -5.86 -2.06 11.30
CA TRP A 194 -4.81 -2.97 10.85
C TRP A 194 -3.78 -2.23 9.97
N PHE A 195 -4.21 -1.42 9.01
CA PHE A 195 -3.32 -0.60 8.18
C PHE A 195 -2.53 0.41 9.02
N LEU A 196 -3.18 1.04 10.01
CA LEU A 196 -2.50 1.95 10.95
C LEU A 196 -1.40 1.22 11.74
N ARG A 197 -1.72 0.02 12.24
CA ARG A 197 -0.76 -0.81 12.96
C ARG A 197 0.43 -1.18 12.08
N GLU A 198 0.18 -1.66 10.85
CA GLU A 198 1.22 -2.02 9.88
C GLU A 198 2.16 -0.83 9.61
N ALA A 199 1.61 0.29 9.18
CA ALA A 199 2.42 1.44 8.79
C ALA A 199 3.17 2.05 9.97
N ARG A 200 2.47 2.30 11.09
CA ARG A 200 2.99 3.14 12.19
C ARG A 200 3.79 2.36 13.23
N PHE A 201 3.41 1.12 13.49
CA PHE A 201 3.98 0.33 14.59
C PHE A 201 4.82 -0.86 14.13
N LEU A 202 4.78 -1.24 12.86
CA LEU A 202 5.63 -2.30 12.34
C LEU A 202 6.62 -1.79 11.29
N ASN A 203 6.15 -1.17 10.22
CA ASN A 203 7.03 -0.77 9.11
C ASN A 203 7.96 0.39 9.52
N PHE A 204 7.43 1.46 10.09
CA PHE A 204 8.24 2.60 10.52
C PHE A 204 9.38 2.22 11.49
N PRO A 205 9.15 1.44 12.58
CA PRO A 205 10.25 0.99 13.44
C PRO A 205 11.24 0.06 12.75
N ARG A 206 10.78 -0.81 11.84
CA ARG A 206 11.67 -1.68 11.05
C ARG A 206 12.60 -0.88 10.17
N THR A 207 12.09 0.13 9.47
CA THR A 207 12.91 1.05 8.68
C THR A 207 13.97 1.74 9.53
N CYS A 208 13.61 2.19 10.74
CA CYS A 208 14.55 2.82 11.67
C CYS A 208 15.66 1.89 12.17
N LEU A 209 15.40 0.58 12.26
CA LEU A 209 16.33 -0.39 12.85
C LEU A 209 17.09 -1.21 11.82
N LEU A 210 16.47 -1.54 10.70
CA LEU A 210 16.96 -2.54 9.75
C LEU A 210 17.34 -1.98 8.39
N TYR A 211 17.24 -0.67 8.16
CA TYR A 211 17.45 -0.05 6.85
C TYR A 211 16.61 -0.70 5.73
N THR A 212 15.51 -1.32 6.09
CA THR A 212 14.55 -1.79 5.08
C THR A 212 13.73 -0.60 4.63
N SER A 213 13.46 -0.49 3.33
CA SER A 213 12.70 0.62 2.73
C SER A 213 11.44 0.95 3.54
N PRO A 214 11.18 2.22 3.74
CA PRO A 214 10.00 2.69 4.46
C PRO A 214 8.69 2.30 3.78
#